data_ed85665d7de4a9af1bd5fff3e5a611f0
#
_entry.id   ed85665d7de4a9af1bd5fff3e5a611f0
#
_cell.length_a   1.000
_cell.length_b   1.000
_cell.length_c   1.000
_cell.angle_alpha   90.00
_cell.angle_beta   90.00
_cell.angle_gamma   90.00
#
_symmetry.space_group_name_H-M   'P 1'
#
loop_
_entity.id
_entity.type
_entity.pdbx_description
1 polymer ?
#
loop_
_entity_poly.entity_id
_entity_poly.type
_entity_poly.pdbx_seq_one_letter_code
_entity_poly.pdbx_strand_id
1 'polypeptide(L)'
;MLGVLHARHIYVEKKIEDVKEKGIELEFSPDAKAAFLRFLPLRSMSHIWGLIANMEIPVWLRPSIYKAWARAFHSNLEEAALPLDNYASLREFFIRSLREGSRTVDSDPYSLVSPVDGTILKFGELEGPGAMIEQVKGFSYSASALLGSNTVLPQVVGEDMYSEVSGKKQTDTTSVKKSWWRISLSSPKVHDPLSVRPVKGIFYCVIYLKPGDYHRVHSPVDWNILCRRHFSGHLFPLNERAVRTIRNLYVENERVVLEGQWAEGFMAVAAIGATNIGSIELFIEPELRTNRPIKKWLQSGTSDDRVYEPEGVGMMLKKGEEVAAFNMGSTVVLVFQAPVWKSPGEEGHNNSQFNFCVRKGQRIQMGETLGRWN
;
A
#
# COMPACT_ATOMS: atom_id res chain seq x y z
N MET A 1 4.84 15.27 -32.36
CA MET A 1 5.42 14.13 -31.63
C MET A 1 4.63 13.76 -30.34
N LEU A 2 4.31 14.69 -29.46
CA LEU A 2 3.49 14.47 -28.26
C LEU A 2 2.08 13.91 -28.56
N GLY A 3 1.39 14.39 -29.59
CA GLY A 3 0.05 13.91 -29.97
C GLY A 3 0.02 12.44 -30.42
N VAL A 4 1.07 11.97 -31.10
CA VAL A 4 1.17 10.56 -31.56
C VAL A 4 1.43 9.62 -30.35
N LEU A 5 2.22 10.08 -29.38
CA LEU A 5 2.47 9.33 -28.15
C LEU A 5 1.19 9.25 -27.30
N HIS A 6 0.42 10.34 -27.24
CA HIS A 6 -0.84 10.38 -26.52
C HIS A 6 -1.91 9.49 -27.17
N ALA A 7 -2.08 9.59 -28.50
CA ALA A 7 -3.00 8.72 -29.24
C ALA A 7 -2.64 7.24 -29.12
N ARG A 8 -1.33 6.92 -29.13
CA ARG A 8 -0.85 5.56 -28.92
C ARG A 8 -1.10 5.07 -27.48
N HIS A 9 -1.01 5.95 -26.50
CA HIS A 9 -1.32 5.65 -25.10
C HIS A 9 -2.81 5.30 -24.94
N ILE A 10 -3.70 6.15 -25.46
CA ILE A 10 -5.15 5.90 -25.46
C ILE A 10 -5.50 4.59 -26.19
N TYR A 11 -4.87 4.33 -27.33
CA TYR A 11 -5.10 3.08 -28.07
C TYR A 11 -4.69 1.84 -27.28
N VAL A 12 -3.54 1.90 -26.59
CA VAL A 12 -3.06 0.79 -25.75
C VAL A 12 -3.95 0.59 -24.53
N GLU A 13 -4.38 1.67 -23.88
CA GLU A 13 -5.31 1.60 -22.74
C GLU A 13 -6.66 0.99 -23.15
N LYS A 14 -7.21 1.45 -24.28
CA LYS A 14 -8.47 0.90 -24.82
C LYS A 14 -8.35 -0.60 -25.16
N LYS A 15 -7.22 -1.01 -25.73
CA LYS A 15 -6.96 -2.43 -26.01
C LYS A 15 -6.83 -3.27 -24.73
N ILE A 16 -6.30 -2.69 -23.65
CA ILE A 16 -6.20 -3.34 -22.34
C ILE A 16 -7.58 -3.44 -21.68
N GLU A 17 -8.42 -2.41 -21.82
CA GLU A 17 -9.81 -2.44 -21.37
C GLU A 17 -10.62 -3.51 -22.10
N ASP A 18 -10.50 -3.60 -23.43
CA ASP A 18 -11.15 -4.66 -24.23
C ASP A 18 -10.72 -6.09 -23.81
N VAL A 19 -9.45 -6.27 -23.41
CA VAL A 19 -8.93 -7.55 -22.91
C VAL A 19 -9.49 -7.87 -21.52
N LYS A 20 -9.65 -6.85 -20.67
CA LYS A 20 -10.29 -6.99 -19.35
C LYS A 20 -11.77 -7.33 -19.43
N GLU A 21 -12.50 -6.66 -20.33
CA GLU A 21 -13.92 -6.97 -20.58
C GLU A 21 -14.15 -8.41 -21.04
N LYS A 22 -13.17 -8.97 -21.76
CA LYS A 22 -13.16 -10.38 -22.17
C LYS A 22 -12.74 -11.36 -21.09
N GLY A 23 -12.48 -10.89 -19.84
CA GLY A 23 -12.08 -11.73 -18.72
C GLY A 23 -10.69 -12.36 -18.85
N ILE A 24 -9.87 -11.93 -19.82
CA ILE A 24 -8.51 -12.45 -20.03
C ILE A 24 -7.58 -11.83 -19.00
N GLU A 25 -7.02 -12.65 -18.10
CA GLU A 25 -6.04 -12.19 -17.15
C GLU A 25 -4.73 -11.81 -17.82
N LEU A 26 -4.21 -10.64 -17.44
CA LEU A 26 -2.92 -10.14 -17.91
C LEU A 26 -1.79 -11.01 -17.36
N GLU A 27 -0.94 -11.56 -18.24
CA GLU A 27 0.18 -12.42 -17.89
C GLU A 27 1.51 -11.64 -17.92
N PHE A 28 2.48 -12.09 -17.11
CA PHE A 28 3.82 -11.52 -17.08
C PHE A 28 4.51 -11.74 -18.44
N SER A 29 4.94 -10.64 -19.05
CA SER A 29 5.66 -10.65 -20.33
C SER A 29 6.85 -9.71 -20.26
N PRO A 30 8.08 -10.22 -20.06
CA PRO A 30 9.27 -9.38 -20.03
C PRO A 30 9.45 -8.65 -21.37
N ASP A 31 9.62 -7.34 -21.31
CA ASP A 31 9.85 -6.48 -22.49
C ASP A 31 11.25 -5.84 -22.37
N ALA A 32 12.06 -5.97 -23.42
CA ALA A 32 13.36 -5.33 -23.52
C ALA A 32 13.29 -3.80 -23.31
N LYS A 33 12.16 -3.17 -23.67
CA LYS A 33 11.89 -1.75 -23.41
C LYS A 33 11.71 -1.46 -21.92
N ALA A 34 11.20 -2.41 -21.14
CA ALA A 34 11.11 -2.28 -19.68
C ALA A 34 12.51 -2.33 -19.04
N ALA A 35 13.42 -3.13 -19.58
CA ALA A 35 14.81 -3.13 -19.15
C ALA A 35 15.48 -1.76 -19.36
N PHE A 36 15.13 -1.05 -20.44
CA PHE A 36 15.62 0.29 -20.70
C PHE A 36 15.23 1.31 -19.64
N LEU A 37 14.08 1.15 -18.97
CA LEU A 37 13.65 2.03 -17.88
C LEU A 37 14.64 2.02 -16.69
N ARG A 38 15.41 0.95 -16.51
CA ARG A 38 16.43 0.85 -15.46
C ARG A 38 17.63 1.78 -15.71
N PHE A 39 17.89 2.13 -16.98
CA PHE A 39 18.98 3.04 -17.37
C PHE A 39 18.55 4.51 -17.35
N LEU A 40 17.25 4.78 -17.30
CA LEU A 40 16.77 6.16 -17.24
C LEU A 40 16.94 6.73 -15.82
N PRO A 41 17.38 7.99 -15.70
CA PRO A 41 17.51 8.66 -14.42
C PRO A 41 16.13 9.10 -13.88
N LEU A 42 15.21 8.15 -13.70
CA LEU A 42 13.81 8.42 -13.33
C LEU A 42 13.68 9.21 -12.02
N ARG A 43 14.59 9.00 -11.07
CA ARG A 43 14.61 9.78 -9.82
C ARG A 43 14.94 11.25 -10.09
N SER A 44 15.97 11.54 -10.90
CA SER A 44 16.33 12.92 -11.25
C SER A 44 15.21 13.58 -12.06
N MET A 45 14.61 12.87 -12.99
CA MET A 45 13.46 13.36 -13.76
C MET A 45 12.27 13.66 -12.83
N SER A 46 11.95 12.76 -11.91
CA SER A 46 10.89 12.97 -10.92
C SER A 46 11.20 14.13 -9.99
N HIS A 47 12.46 14.33 -9.61
CA HIS A 47 12.88 15.47 -8.80
C HIS A 47 12.67 16.79 -9.54
N ILE A 48 13.10 16.88 -10.81
CA ILE A 48 12.91 18.09 -11.65
C ILE A 48 11.41 18.35 -11.83
N TRP A 49 10.63 17.32 -12.12
CA TRP A 49 9.18 17.46 -12.23
C TRP A 49 8.56 17.94 -10.92
N GLY A 50 9.07 17.46 -9.76
CA GLY A 50 8.67 17.93 -8.44
C GLY A 50 8.90 19.43 -8.22
N LEU A 51 10.05 19.94 -8.67
CA LEU A 51 10.33 21.36 -8.62
C LEU A 51 9.35 22.14 -9.49
N ILE A 52 9.09 21.70 -10.72
CA ILE A 52 8.13 22.34 -11.63
C ILE A 52 6.72 22.36 -11.04
N ALA A 53 6.27 21.21 -10.53
CA ALA A 53 4.92 21.09 -9.98
C ALA A 53 4.73 21.89 -8.66
N ASN A 54 5.82 22.23 -8.00
CA ASN A 54 5.81 23.07 -6.78
C ASN A 54 5.94 24.57 -7.08
N MET A 55 6.17 24.93 -8.37
CA MET A 55 6.22 26.36 -8.75
C MET A 55 4.85 26.99 -8.56
N GLU A 56 4.86 28.23 -8.03
CA GLU A 56 3.64 29.00 -7.87
C GLU A 56 3.08 29.41 -9.24
N ILE A 57 1.79 29.10 -9.44
CA ILE A 57 1.05 29.41 -10.66
C ILE A 57 0.35 30.77 -10.47
N PRO A 58 0.47 31.73 -11.41
CA PRO A 58 -0.28 32.97 -11.38
C PRO A 58 -1.78 32.72 -11.20
N VAL A 59 -2.44 33.45 -10.31
CA VAL A 59 -3.84 33.21 -9.90
C VAL A 59 -4.80 33.10 -11.10
N TRP A 60 -4.63 34.02 -12.10
CA TRP A 60 -5.48 34.04 -13.29
C TRP A 60 -5.34 32.79 -14.19
N LEU A 61 -4.25 32.04 -14.05
CA LEU A 61 -3.97 30.85 -14.87
C LEU A 61 -4.38 29.54 -14.17
N ARG A 62 -4.49 29.55 -12.83
CA ARG A 62 -4.80 28.37 -11.99
C ARG A 62 -6.03 27.60 -12.46
N PRO A 63 -7.21 28.24 -12.64
CA PRO A 63 -8.42 27.51 -13.04
C PRO A 63 -8.28 26.84 -14.42
N SER A 64 -7.57 27.47 -15.35
CA SER A 64 -7.37 26.94 -16.70
C SER A 64 -6.49 25.69 -16.66
N ILE A 65 -5.39 25.72 -15.90
CA ILE A 65 -4.46 24.58 -15.73
C ILE A 65 -5.18 23.43 -15.03
N TYR A 66 -5.87 23.68 -13.92
CA TYR A 66 -6.54 22.62 -13.14
C TYR A 66 -7.74 22.01 -13.88
N LYS A 67 -8.48 22.81 -14.65
CA LYS A 67 -9.52 22.29 -15.55
C LYS A 67 -8.94 21.45 -16.70
N ALA A 68 -7.78 21.83 -17.24
CA ALA A 68 -7.08 21.04 -18.25
C ALA A 68 -6.58 19.71 -17.66
N TRP A 69 -5.99 19.74 -16.47
CA TRP A 69 -5.61 18.56 -15.73
C TRP A 69 -6.79 17.63 -15.47
N ALA A 70 -7.87 18.18 -14.93
CA ALA A 70 -9.07 17.40 -14.63
C ALA A 70 -9.67 16.73 -15.87
N ARG A 71 -9.68 17.40 -17.00
CA ARG A 71 -10.10 16.80 -18.29
C ARG A 71 -9.17 15.69 -18.76
N ALA A 72 -7.85 15.87 -18.60
CA ALA A 72 -6.85 14.90 -19.04
C ALA A 72 -6.85 13.61 -18.19
N PHE A 73 -7.09 13.75 -16.88
CA PHE A 73 -6.97 12.64 -15.93
C PHE A 73 -8.29 12.27 -15.25
N HIS A 74 -9.41 12.85 -15.68
CA HIS A 74 -10.76 12.59 -15.16
C HIS A 74 -10.89 12.86 -13.65
N SER A 75 -10.23 13.93 -13.15
CA SER A 75 -10.38 14.35 -11.75
C SER A 75 -11.72 15.05 -11.53
N ASN A 76 -12.39 14.74 -10.43
CA ASN A 76 -13.58 15.47 -10.00
C ASN A 76 -13.18 16.79 -9.30
N LEU A 77 -13.51 17.92 -9.91
CA LEU A 77 -13.21 19.24 -9.36
C LEU A 77 -14.23 19.69 -8.30
N GLU A 78 -15.45 19.15 -8.35
CA GLU A 78 -16.53 19.53 -7.44
C GLU A 78 -16.29 19.05 -6.01
N GLU A 79 -15.47 18.00 -5.86
CA GLU A 79 -15.08 17.45 -4.56
C GLU A 79 -13.94 18.21 -3.88
N ALA A 80 -13.28 19.15 -4.57
CA ALA A 80 -12.18 19.92 -4.00
C ALA A 80 -12.65 20.81 -2.84
N ALA A 81 -11.95 20.79 -1.71
CA ALA A 81 -12.32 21.56 -0.53
C ALA A 81 -12.22 23.08 -0.76
N LEU A 82 -11.24 23.52 -1.55
CA LEU A 82 -10.98 24.91 -1.83
C LEU A 82 -11.36 25.26 -3.28
N PRO A 83 -11.69 26.54 -3.55
CA PRO A 83 -11.77 27.07 -4.91
C PRO A 83 -10.46 26.88 -5.66
N LEU A 84 -10.51 26.69 -6.98
CA LEU A 84 -9.32 26.41 -7.81
C LEU A 84 -8.25 27.50 -7.71
N ASP A 85 -8.65 28.74 -7.49
CA ASP A 85 -7.74 29.90 -7.37
C ASP A 85 -6.87 29.82 -6.10
N ASN A 86 -7.28 29.05 -5.10
CA ASN A 86 -6.60 28.98 -3.81
C ASN A 86 -5.46 27.96 -3.79
N TYR A 87 -5.37 27.06 -4.77
CA TYR A 87 -4.23 26.14 -4.89
C TYR A 87 -3.07 26.86 -5.56
N ALA A 88 -1.99 27.14 -4.81
CA ALA A 88 -0.87 27.91 -5.33
C ALA A 88 -0.07 27.17 -6.41
N SER A 89 0.00 25.85 -6.33
CA SER A 89 0.81 25.01 -7.22
C SER A 89 0.06 23.76 -7.68
N LEU A 90 0.56 23.13 -8.75
CA LEU A 90 0.01 21.85 -9.21
C LEU A 90 0.11 20.77 -8.13
N ARG A 91 1.18 20.79 -7.32
CA ARG A 91 1.35 19.88 -6.19
C ARG A 91 0.24 20.05 -5.16
N GLU A 92 -0.06 21.27 -4.73
CA GLU A 92 -1.14 21.51 -3.77
C GLU A 92 -2.50 21.05 -4.29
N PHE A 93 -2.78 21.32 -5.56
CA PHE A 93 -4.00 20.85 -6.21
C PHE A 93 -4.05 19.31 -6.26
N PHE A 94 -2.93 18.66 -6.48
CA PHE A 94 -2.86 17.21 -6.57
C PHE A 94 -3.15 16.52 -5.23
N ILE A 95 -2.57 17.03 -4.12
CA ILE A 95 -2.80 16.54 -2.76
C ILE A 95 -3.96 17.25 -2.04
N ARG A 96 -4.88 17.85 -2.82
CA ARG A 96 -6.01 18.60 -2.28
C ARG A 96 -6.79 17.82 -1.25
N SER A 97 -7.28 18.48 -0.22
CA SER A 97 -8.35 17.93 0.62
C SER A 97 -9.68 17.92 -0.13
N LEU A 98 -10.56 17.03 0.28
CA LEU A 98 -11.91 16.96 -0.23
C LEU A 98 -12.88 17.73 0.66
N ARG A 99 -14.00 18.16 0.10
CA ARG A 99 -15.10 18.75 0.88
C ARG A 99 -15.61 17.72 1.89
N GLU A 100 -16.02 18.21 3.03
CA GLU A 100 -16.69 17.39 4.02
C GLU A 100 -17.91 16.68 3.41
N GLY A 101 -18.05 15.39 3.71
CA GLY A 101 -19.11 14.55 3.13
C GLY A 101 -18.83 14.00 1.73
N SER A 102 -17.74 14.39 1.03
CA SER A 102 -17.38 13.83 -0.28
C SER A 102 -16.95 12.36 -0.21
N ARG A 103 -16.52 11.92 0.94
CA ARG A 103 -16.20 10.51 1.25
C ARG A 103 -16.90 10.12 2.54
N THR A 104 -17.63 9.03 2.49
CA THR A 104 -18.28 8.44 3.66
C THR A 104 -17.46 7.26 4.13
N VAL A 105 -17.00 7.32 5.38
CA VAL A 105 -16.29 6.20 6.01
C VAL A 105 -17.33 5.25 6.59
N ASP A 106 -17.28 3.97 6.18
CA ASP A 106 -18.14 2.94 6.75
C ASP A 106 -17.86 2.81 8.27
N SER A 107 -18.88 3.09 9.07
CA SER A 107 -18.82 3.11 10.53
C SER A 107 -18.96 1.74 11.17
N ASP A 108 -19.21 0.68 10.39
CA ASP A 108 -19.32 -0.68 10.90
C ASP A 108 -17.97 -1.10 11.56
N PRO A 109 -17.96 -1.45 12.85
CA PRO A 109 -16.73 -1.86 13.55
C PRO A 109 -16.11 -3.13 12.97
N TYR A 110 -16.91 -3.94 12.27
CA TYR A 110 -16.48 -5.19 11.62
C TYR A 110 -16.15 -5.00 10.13
N SER A 111 -15.87 -3.77 9.69
CA SER A 111 -15.46 -3.47 8.33
C SER A 111 -14.03 -2.92 8.26
N LEU A 112 -13.28 -3.41 7.27
CA LEU A 112 -12.03 -2.82 6.80
C LEU A 112 -12.35 -1.96 5.58
N VAL A 113 -11.95 -0.69 5.62
CA VAL A 113 -12.27 0.27 4.55
C VAL A 113 -11.08 0.56 3.65
N SER A 114 -11.34 1.05 2.44
CA SER A 114 -10.28 1.50 1.54
C SER A 114 -9.55 2.71 2.13
N PRO A 115 -8.23 2.66 2.22
CA PRO A 115 -7.43 3.79 2.67
C PRO A 115 -7.32 4.90 1.61
N VAL A 116 -7.69 4.63 0.36
CA VAL A 116 -7.47 5.51 -0.79
C VAL A 116 -8.58 5.39 -1.82
N ASP A 117 -8.70 6.38 -2.69
CA ASP A 117 -9.39 6.24 -3.95
C ASP A 117 -8.51 5.45 -4.93
N GLY A 118 -9.10 4.52 -5.67
CA GLY A 118 -8.30 3.79 -6.65
C GLY A 118 -9.03 2.65 -7.35
N THR A 119 -8.24 1.78 -7.94
CA THR A 119 -8.71 0.57 -8.61
C THR A 119 -8.10 -0.66 -7.94
N ILE A 120 -8.93 -1.61 -7.56
CA ILE A 120 -8.49 -2.89 -6.97
C ILE A 120 -7.77 -3.70 -8.05
N LEU A 121 -6.46 -3.89 -7.88
CA LEU A 121 -5.68 -4.70 -8.83
C LEU A 121 -5.70 -6.18 -8.47
N LYS A 122 -5.44 -6.49 -7.21
CA LYS A 122 -5.36 -7.85 -6.67
C LYS A 122 -5.72 -7.84 -5.18
N PHE A 123 -6.26 -8.93 -4.71
CA PHE A 123 -6.47 -9.21 -3.29
C PHE A 123 -6.56 -10.72 -3.09
N GLY A 124 -6.38 -11.16 -1.87
CA GLY A 124 -6.49 -12.58 -1.50
C GLY A 124 -5.88 -12.87 -0.15
N GLU A 125 -5.86 -14.15 0.20
CA GLU A 125 -5.16 -14.68 1.36
C GLU A 125 -3.73 -15.05 0.99
N LEU A 126 -2.80 -14.84 1.91
CA LEU A 126 -1.40 -15.24 1.77
C LEU A 126 -1.23 -16.63 2.35
N GLU A 127 -1.16 -17.62 1.49
CA GLU A 127 -1.00 -19.02 1.88
C GLU A 127 0.46 -19.48 1.81
N GLY A 128 0.80 -20.45 2.67
CA GLY A 128 2.08 -21.16 2.64
C GLY A 128 3.28 -20.38 3.19
N PRO A 129 4.46 -21.04 3.22
CA PRO A 129 5.65 -20.54 3.90
C PRO A 129 6.31 -19.31 3.24
N GLY A 130 5.93 -18.97 2.02
CA GLY A 130 6.49 -17.84 1.28
C GLY A 130 5.66 -16.56 1.34
N ALA A 131 4.40 -16.61 1.82
CA ALA A 131 3.46 -15.48 1.83
C ALA A 131 3.57 -14.62 0.56
N MET A 132 3.29 -15.23 -0.60
CA MET A 132 3.52 -14.61 -1.91
C MET A 132 2.36 -13.71 -2.34
N ILE A 133 2.67 -12.47 -2.67
CA ILE A 133 1.73 -11.52 -3.26
C ILE A 133 1.83 -11.62 -4.78
N GLU A 134 0.72 -11.88 -5.45
CA GLU A 134 0.71 -11.91 -6.91
C GLU A 134 0.77 -10.49 -7.48
N GLN A 135 1.84 -10.20 -8.24
CA GLN A 135 1.95 -8.95 -9.00
C GLN A 135 1.09 -9.00 -10.25
N VAL A 136 1.20 -10.07 -11.00
CA VAL A 136 0.44 -10.37 -12.22
C VAL A 136 0.51 -11.88 -12.44
N LYS A 137 -0.40 -12.45 -13.24
CA LYS A 137 -0.41 -13.89 -13.54
C LYS A 137 0.98 -14.35 -14.01
N GLY A 138 1.50 -15.37 -13.35
CA GLY A 138 2.82 -15.95 -13.62
C GLY A 138 3.98 -15.23 -12.94
N PHE A 139 3.72 -14.21 -12.09
CA PHE A 139 4.78 -13.56 -11.31
C PHE A 139 4.28 -13.05 -9.96
N SER A 140 5.00 -13.45 -8.90
CA SER A 140 4.71 -13.06 -7.51
C SER A 140 5.99 -12.64 -6.80
N TYR A 141 5.86 -11.88 -5.72
CA TYR A 141 6.94 -11.49 -4.82
C TYR A 141 6.52 -11.76 -3.37
N SER A 142 7.49 -11.98 -2.48
CA SER A 142 7.15 -12.27 -1.08
C SER A 142 6.68 -11.02 -0.33
N ALA A 143 5.72 -11.17 0.56
CA ALA A 143 5.28 -10.09 1.44
C ALA A 143 6.43 -9.56 2.29
N SER A 144 7.36 -10.41 2.74
CA SER A 144 8.55 -9.99 3.47
C SER A 144 9.51 -9.14 2.62
N ALA A 145 9.60 -9.37 1.30
CA ALA A 145 10.39 -8.50 0.42
C ALA A 145 9.76 -7.10 0.29
N LEU A 146 8.43 -7.02 0.29
CA LEU A 146 7.71 -5.76 0.26
C LEU A 146 7.83 -4.99 1.58
N LEU A 147 7.55 -5.66 2.70
CA LEU A 147 7.44 -5.04 4.02
C LEU A 147 8.81 -4.85 4.69
N GLY A 148 9.80 -5.65 4.30
CA GLY A 148 11.15 -5.69 4.85
C GLY A 148 11.48 -7.03 5.51
N SER A 149 12.73 -7.46 5.40
CA SER A 149 13.21 -8.74 5.94
C SER A 149 13.07 -8.87 7.47
N ASN A 150 12.97 -7.73 8.15
CA ASN A 150 12.78 -7.68 9.61
C ASN A 150 11.29 -7.84 10.01
N THR A 151 10.36 -7.80 9.05
CA THR A 151 8.95 -8.08 9.30
C THR A 151 8.78 -9.58 9.50
N VAL A 152 8.29 -9.98 10.66
CA VAL A 152 7.92 -11.37 10.90
C VAL A 152 6.41 -11.46 10.78
N LEU A 153 5.96 -11.95 9.64
CA LEU A 153 4.54 -12.23 9.46
C LEU A 153 4.08 -13.27 10.48
N PRO A 154 2.90 -13.10 11.11
CA PRO A 154 2.33 -14.10 11.96
C PRO A 154 2.20 -15.42 11.18
N GLN A 155 2.65 -16.53 11.77
CA GLN A 155 2.41 -17.84 11.17
C GLN A 155 0.95 -18.23 11.42
N VAL A 156 0.30 -18.77 10.40
CA VAL A 156 -0.98 -19.47 10.57
C VAL A 156 -0.67 -20.74 11.36
N VAL A 157 -1.00 -20.75 12.63
CA VAL A 157 -0.75 -21.92 13.49
C VAL A 157 -1.78 -22.99 13.13
N GLY A 158 -1.37 -23.95 12.31
CA GLY A 158 -2.05 -25.23 12.20
C GLY A 158 -1.62 -26.12 13.39
N GLU A 159 -2.52 -26.87 13.95
CA GLU A 159 -2.39 -27.65 15.18
C GLU A 159 -1.34 -28.80 15.18
N ASP A 160 -0.44 -28.93 14.24
CA ASP A 160 0.42 -30.11 14.10
C ASP A 160 1.91 -29.84 14.37
N MET A 161 2.25 -29.22 15.52
CA MET A 161 3.63 -29.27 16.00
C MET A 161 3.73 -29.18 17.54
N TYR A 162 3.11 -30.14 18.25
CA TYR A 162 3.62 -30.59 19.53
C TYR A 162 4.47 -31.85 19.30
N SER A 163 5.69 -31.69 18.86
CA SER A 163 6.73 -32.71 19.00
C SER A 163 8.01 -32.06 19.48
N GLU A 164 8.32 -32.39 20.69
CA GLU A 164 9.59 -32.42 21.38
C GLU A 164 10.78 -31.73 20.71
N VAL A 165 11.25 -30.63 21.28
CA VAL A 165 12.68 -30.31 21.25
C VAL A 165 13.23 -30.29 22.68
N SER A 166 13.60 -31.48 23.10
CA SER A 166 14.57 -31.72 24.16
C SER A 166 15.96 -31.35 23.67
N GLY A 167 16.59 -30.43 24.37
CA GLY A 167 18.02 -30.26 24.52
C GLY A 167 18.96 -30.20 23.33
N LYS A 168 19.47 -28.97 23.00
CA LYS A 168 20.91 -28.76 22.85
C LYS A 168 21.21 -27.26 22.96
N LYS A 169 21.99 -26.89 23.98
CA LYS A 169 22.69 -25.60 24.07
C LYS A 169 23.73 -25.54 22.95
N GLN A 170 23.64 -24.49 22.13
CA GLN A 170 24.79 -24.00 21.40
C GLN A 170 24.79 -22.47 21.48
N THR A 171 25.80 -21.97 22.14
CA THR A 171 26.20 -20.56 22.23
C THR A 171 26.76 -20.13 20.90
N ASP A 172 26.07 -19.21 20.23
CA ASP A 172 26.70 -18.35 19.24
C ASP A 172 26.14 -16.93 19.38
N THR A 173 27.04 -16.03 19.71
CA THR A 173 26.87 -14.61 19.90
C THR A 173 26.81 -13.92 18.54
N THR A 174 25.63 -13.74 18.00
CA THR A 174 25.33 -12.71 17.02
C THR A 174 24.08 -11.97 17.48
N SER A 175 24.24 -10.67 17.78
CA SER A 175 23.19 -9.79 18.25
C SER A 175 22.12 -9.58 17.18
N VAL A 176 21.22 -10.55 17.06
CA VAL A 176 19.97 -10.35 16.33
C VAL A 176 19.14 -9.39 17.17
N LYS A 177 18.98 -8.15 16.70
CA LYS A 177 18.04 -7.19 17.26
C LYS A 177 16.66 -7.88 17.28
N LYS A 178 16.23 -8.35 18.46
CA LYS A 178 14.91 -8.98 18.64
C LYS A 178 13.87 -7.97 18.19
N SER A 179 13.05 -8.34 17.20
CA SER A 179 11.95 -7.52 16.76
C SER A 179 11.03 -7.22 17.97
N TRP A 180 10.84 -5.94 18.28
CA TRP A 180 10.12 -5.44 19.47
C TRP A 180 8.69 -6.01 19.59
N TRP A 181 8.02 -6.36 18.51
CA TRP A 181 6.68 -6.94 18.55
C TRP A 181 6.68 -8.42 19.03
N ARG A 182 7.80 -9.14 18.95
CA ARG A 182 7.95 -10.43 19.65
C ARG A 182 7.84 -10.27 21.16
N ILE A 183 8.26 -9.12 21.70
CA ILE A 183 8.17 -8.82 23.13
C ILE A 183 6.71 -8.54 23.51
N SER A 184 5.95 -7.85 22.67
CA SER A 184 4.53 -7.56 22.91
C SER A 184 3.65 -8.83 22.88
N LEU A 185 4.02 -9.83 22.06
CA LEU A 185 3.33 -11.14 22.03
C LEU A 185 3.72 -12.08 23.15
N SER A 186 4.79 -11.78 23.90
CA SER A 186 5.30 -12.61 25.01
C SER A 186 4.79 -12.19 26.39
N SER A 187 3.80 -11.30 26.49
CA SER A 187 3.09 -11.06 27.76
C SER A 187 2.56 -12.38 28.32
N PRO A 188 2.73 -12.64 29.62
CA PRO A 188 2.28 -13.89 30.23
C PRO A 188 0.77 -14.04 30.03
N LYS A 189 0.40 -14.95 29.13
CA LYS A 189 -1.00 -15.26 28.86
C LYS A 189 -1.52 -16.04 30.05
N VAL A 190 -2.47 -15.48 30.79
CA VAL A 190 -3.35 -16.27 31.64
C VAL A 190 -4.09 -17.21 30.67
N HIS A 191 -3.72 -18.48 30.67
CA HIS A 191 -4.41 -19.49 29.89
C HIS A 191 -5.80 -19.68 30.50
N ASP A 192 -6.80 -19.15 29.84
CA ASP A 192 -8.19 -19.58 30.03
C ASP A 192 -8.39 -20.79 29.09
N PRO A 193 -8.52 -22.01 29.63
CA PRO A 193 -8.50 -23.23 28.80
C PRO A 193 -9.73 -23.44 27.93
N LEU A 194 -10.71 -22.53 27.96
CA LEU A 194 -12.00 -22.66 27.26
C LEU A 194 -12.24 -21.62 26.13
N SER A 195 -11.34 -20.70 25.90
CA SER A 195 -11.51 -19.78 24.79
C SER A 195 -10.88 -20.34 23.51
N VAL A 196 -11.66 -20.95 22.65
CA VAL A 196 -11.28 -21.25 21.26
C VAL A 196 -11.02 -19.92 20.56
N ARG A 197 -9.75 -19.56 20.36
CA ARG A 197 -9.40 -18.35 19.64
C ARG A 197 -9.66 -18.59 18.15
N PRO A 198 -10.36 -17.69 17.46
CA PRO A 198 -10.56 -17.83 16.02
C PRO A 198 -9.20 -17.92 15.33
N VAL A 199 -9.07 -18.86 14.41
CA VAL A 199 -7.89 -18.96 13.55
C VAL A 199 -7.83 -17.71 12.69
N LYS A 200 -6.63 -17.15 12.50
CA LYS A 200 -6.44 -15.93 11.75
C LYS A 200 -5.53 -16.19 10.55
N GLY A 201 -6.00 -15.80 9.37
CA GLY A 201 -5.24 -15.79 8.13
C GLY A 201 -4.55 -14.44 7.91
N ILE A 202 -3.67 -14.38 6.92
CA ILE A 202 -3.05 -13.15 6.46
C ILE A 202 -3.60 -12.84 5.07
N PHE A 203 -4.09 -11.63 4.89
CA PHE A 203 -4.71 -11.16 3.66
C PHE A 203 -3.91 -10.00 3.07
N TYR A 204 -4.07 -9.77 1.77
CA TYR A 204 -3.52 -8.61 1.11
C TYR A 204 -4.51 -7.98 0.13
N CYS A 205 -4.34 -6.68 -0.11
CA CYS A 205 -5.07 -5.95 -1.13
C CYS A 205 -4.17 -4.91 -1.78
N VAL A 206 -4.13 -4.89 -3.12
CA VAL A 206 -3.35 -3.95 -3.93
C VAL A 206 -4.28 -2.97 -4.62
N ILE A 207 -4.13 -1.67 -4.33
CA ILE A 207 -4.98 -0.60 -4.84
C ILE A 207 -4.11 0.40 -5.61
N TYR A 208 -4.41 0.59 -6.89
CA TYR A 208 -3.71 1.52 -7.77
C TYR A 208 -4.46 2.84 -7.86
N LEU A 209 -3.75 3.94 -7.65
CA LEU A 209 -4.30 5.30 -7.78
C LEU A 209 -3.91 5.89 -9.14
N LYS A 210 -4.91 6.26 -9.94
CA LYS A 210 -4.70 6.98 -11.19
C LYS A 210 -4.36 8.45 -10.92
N PRO A 211 -3.67 9.17 -11.83
CA PRO A 211 -3.29 10.57 -11.60
C PRO A 211 -4.45 11.53 -11.32
N GLY A 212 -5.68 11.16 -11.67
CA GLY A 212 -6.90 11.94 -11.40
C GLY A 212 -7.56 11.66 -10.07
N ASP A 213 -7.20 10.56 -9.42
CA ASP A 213 -7.83 10.14 -8.16
C ASP A 213 -7.41 11.07 -7.01
N TYR A 214 -8.06 10.91 -5.87
CA TYR A 214 -7.65 11.52 -4.61
C TYR A 214 -6.41 10.82 -4.06
N HIS A 215 -5.36 11.59 -3.69
CA HIS A 215 -4.04 11.04 -3.39
C HIS A 215 -3.62 11.15 -1.91
N ARG A 216 -4.53 11.40 -0.99
CA ARG A 216 -4.26 11.21 0.44
C ARG A 216 -4.59 9.78 0.83
N VAL A 217 -3.84 9.27 1.79
CA VAL A 217 -3.99 7.93 2.36
C VAL A 217 -4.58 8.07 3.75
N HIS A 218 -5.59 7.28 4.04
CA HIS A 218 -6.30 7.27 5.30
C HIS A 218 -6.15 5.93 6.02
N SER A 219 -6.43 5.92 7.30
CA SER A 219 -6.41 4.70 8.09
C SER A 219 -7.56 3.76 7.69
N PRO A 220 -7.28 2.48 7.34
CA PRO A 220 -8.31 1.53 6.95
C PRO A 220 -9.16 1.00 8.11
N VAL A 221 -8.66 1.09 9.33
CA VAL A 221 -9.25 0.62 10.59
C VAL A 221 -8.73 1.45 11.76
N ASP A 222 -9.28 1.26 12.95
CA ASP A 222 -8.62 1.69 14.18
C ASP A 222 -7.40 0.80 14.42
N TRP A 223 -6.19 1.37 14.44
CA TRP A 223 -4.96 0.60 14.66
C TRP A 223 -3.85 1.42 15.28
N ASN A 224 -2.86 0.72 15.82
CA ASN A 224 -1.69 1.30 16.43
C ASN A 224 -0.48 1.07 15.54
N ILE A 225 0.09 2.14 14.96
CA ILE A 225 1.32 2.09 14.17
C ILE A 225 2.49 2.02 15.12
N LEU A 226 3.31 0.99 14.97
CA LEU A 226 4.44 0.71 15.85
C LEU A 226 5.77 1.05 15.20
N CYS A 227 5.88 0.89 13.90
CA CYS A 227 7.07 1.30 13.18
C CYS A 227 6.79 1.75 11.75
N ARG A 228 7.70 2.57 11.24
CA ARG A 228 7.82 2.97 9.84
C ARG A 228 9.15 2.46 9.29
N ARG A 229 9.09 1.89 8.07
CA ARG A 229 10.28 1.60 7.26
C ARG A 229 10.22 2.37 5.95
N HIS A 230 11.28 3.09 5.65
CA HIS A 230 11.45 3.77 4.37
C HIS A 230 12.52 3.07 3.56
N PHE A 231 12.14 2.56 2.41
CA PHE A 231 13.02 1.93 1.42
C PHE A 231 13.25 2.92 0.28
N SER A 232 14.46 3.43 0.17
CA SER A 232 14.85 4.15 -1.04
C SER A 232 14.94 3.17 -2.20
N GLY A 233 14.37 3.51 -3.36
CA GLY A 233 14.31 2.60 -4.49
C GLY A 233 14.20 3.32 -5.82
N HIS A 234 13.82 2.59 -6.85
CA HIS A 234 13.48 3.15 -8.15
C HIS A 234 12.14 3.91 -8.09
N LEU A 235 11.87 4.66 -9.13
CA LEU A 235 10.56 5.31 -9.36
C LEU A 235 10.04 4.88 -10.72
N PHE A 236 9.87 3.57 -10.91
CA PHE A 236 9.24 3.04 -12.12
C PHE A 236 7.76 3.43 -12.17
N PRO A 237 7.20 3.63 -13.36
CA PRO A 237 5.75 3.82 -13.48
C PRO A 237 5.02 2.59 -12.95
N LEU A 238 3.84 2.80 -12.33
CA LEU A 238 3.02 1.73 -11.75
C LEU A 238 1.79 1.40 -12.59
N ASN A 239 1.79 1.79 -13.87
CA ASN A 239 0.72 1.44 -14.80
C ASN A 239 0.76 -0.06 -15.16
N GLU A 240 -0.32 -0.57 -15.72
CA GLU A 240 -0.48 -1.99 -16.05
C GLU A 240 0.65 -2.57 -16.90
N ARG A 241 1.20 -1.76 -17.83
CA ARG A 241 2.32 -2.21 -18.66
C ARG A 241 3.55 -2.48 -17.80
N ALA A 242 3.89 -1.57 -16.88
CA ALA A 242 5.03 -1.75 -15.99
C ALA A 242 4.83 -2.94 -15.06
N VAL A 243 3.63 -3.11 -14.51
CA VAL A 243 3.26 -4.27 -13.67
C VAL A 243 3.48 -5.60 -14.40
N ARG A 244 3.24 -5.65 -15.71
CA ARG A 244 3.42 -6.87 -16.53
C ARG A 244 4.84 -7.12 -16.97
N THR A 245 5.69 -6.11 -17.00
CA THR A 245 7.01 -6.18 -17.65
C THR A 245 8.19 -6.05 -16.68
N ILE A 246 8.00 -5.44 -15.51
CA ILE A 246 9.05 -5.22 -14.52
C ILE A 246 8.84 -6.20 -13.36
N ARG A 247 9.84 -7.05 -13.12
CA ARG A 247 9.84 -7.97 -11.97
C ARG A 247 10.01 -7.20 -10.67
N ASN A 248 9.35 -7.65 -9.61
CA ASN A 248 9.43 -7.08 -8.27
C ASN A 248 9.14 -5.57 -8.24
N LEU A 249 8.28 -5.07 -9.13
CA LEU A 249 8.03 -3.66 -9.36
C LEU A 249 7.77 -2.89 -8.06
N TYR A 250 6.90 -3.41 -7.20
CA TYR A 250 6.54 -2.77 -5.92
C TYR A 250 7.66 -2.84 -4.88
N VAL A 251 8.51 -3.87 -4.96
CA VAL A 251 9.68 -4.06 -4.08
C VAL A 251 10.85 -3.19 -4.51
N GLU A 252 11.03 -3.00 -5.83
CA GLU A 252 12.12 -2.17 -6.37
C GLU A 252 11.84 -0.67 -6.26
N ASN A 253 10.56 -0.27 -6.23
CA ASN A 253 10.19 1.13 -6.10
C ASN A 253 10.39 1.64 -4.66
N GLU A 254 10.69 2.94 -4.58
CA GLU A 254 10.72 3.65 -3.31
C GLU A 254 9.37 3.52 -2.61
N ARG A 255 9.41 3.17 -1.33
CA ARG A 255 8.20 2.91 -0.56
C ARG A 255 8.36 3.24 0.91
N VAL A 256 7.25 3.57 1.52
CA VAL A 256 7.13 3.73 2.98
C VAL A 256 6.15 2.67 3.48
N VAL A 257 6.59 1.87 4.42
CA VAL A 257 5.80 0.81 5.06
C VAL A 257 5.51 1.24 6.49
N LEU A 258 4.24 1.34 6.82
CA LEU A 258 3.75 1.47 8.19
C LEU A 258 3.32 0.09 8.67
N GLU A 259 3.80 -0.32 9.82
CA GLU A 259 3.52 -1.63 10.42
C GLU A 259 3.06 -1.46 11.86
N GLY A 260 2.07 -2.22 12.25
CA GLY A 260 1.50 -2.14 13.58
C GLY A 260 0.46 -3.20 13.88
N GLN A 261 -0.46 -2.87 14.77
CA GLN A 261 -1.49 -3.78 15.26
C GLN A 261 -2.87 -3.13 15.26
N TRP A 262 -3.87 -3.90 14.91
CA TRP A 262 -5.27 -3.58 15.00
C TRP A 262 -6.02 -4.67 15.80
N ALA A 263 -7.35 -4.58 15.93
CA ALA A 263 -8.13 -5.51 16.73
C ALA A 263 -7.91 -6.98 16.37
N GLU A 264 -7.74 -7.27 15.07
CA GLU A 264 -7.53 -8.63 14.57
C GLU A 264 -6.03 -9.03 14.46
N GLY A 265 -5.09 -8.21 14.91
CA GLY A 265 -3.67 -8.55 14.98
C GLY A 265 -2.79 -7.70 14.07
N PHE A 266 -1.98 -8.33 13.23
CA PHE A 266 -1.03 -7.63 12.35
C PHE A 266 -1.72 -6.75 11.30
N MET A 267 -1.18 -5.55 11.09
CA MET A 267 -1.57 -4.64 10.02
C MET A 267 -0.33 -3.96 9.44
N ALA A 268 -0.24 -3.92 8.12
CA ALA A 268 0.76 -3.13 7.42
C ALA A 268 0.16 -2.41 6.22
N VAL A 269 0.58 -1.16 6.02
CA VAL A 269 0.23 -0.32 4.88
C VAL A 269 1.51 0.06 4.17
N ALA A 270 1.71 -0.43 2.95
CA ALA A 270 2.84 -0.07 2.11
C ALA A 270 2.41 0.97 1.07
N ALA A 271 2.89 2.19 1.23
CA ALA A 271 2.73 3.29 0.29
C ALA A 271 3.90 3.25 -0.71
N ILE A 272 3.61 3.06 -2.00
CA ILE A 272 4.62 2.84 -3.06
C ILE A 272 4.64 4.03 -4.01
N GLY A 273 5.80 4.69 -4.13
CA GLY A 273 6.03 5.79 -5.03
C GLY A 273 6.22 5.35 -6.48
N ALA A 274 5.97 6.26 -7.42
CA ALA A 274 6.11 6.03 -8.84
C ALA A 274 6.84 7.18 -9.56
N THR A 275 7.02 7.07 -10.87
CA THR A 275 7.54 8.14 -11.73
C THR A 275 6.68 9.40 -11.60
N ASN A 276 7.28 10.55 -11.78
CA ASN A 276 6.70 11.88 -11.65
C ASN A 276 6.34 12.22 -10.19
N ILE A 277 7.29 12.75 -9.44
CA ILE A 277 7.16 13.17 -8.04
C ILE A 277 6.71 12.04 -7.09
N GLY A 278 7.29 10.85 -7.20
CA GLY A 278 7.00 9.72 -6.31
C GLY A 278 7.35 9.96 -4.84
N SER A 279 7.28 11.21 -4.33
CA SER A 279 7.48 11.48 -2.92
C SER A 279 6.23 11.12 -2.13
N ILE A 280 6.47 10.54 -0.96
CA ILE A 280 5.46 10.15 0.01
C ILE A 280 5.67 11.07 1.22
N GLU A 281 4.61 11.71 1.66
CA GLU A 281 4.59 12.53 2.86
C GLU A 281 3.78 11.81 3.93
N LEU A 282 4.31 11.72 5.14
CA LEU A 282 3.58 11.22 6.30
C LEU A 282 3.13 12.39 7.15
N PHE A 283 1.83 12.47 7.47
CA PHE A 283 1.30 13.48 8.38
C PHE A 283 1.72 13.23 9.82
N ILE A 284 1.94 11.94 10.16
CA ILE A 284 2.44 11.52 11.48
C ILE A 284 3.95 11.76 11.66
N GLU A 285 4.69 12.01 10.56
CA GLU A 285 6.14 12.25 10.55
C GLU A 285 6.51 13.27 9.45
N PRO A 286 6.18 14.57 9.65
CA PRO A 286 6.38 15.59 8.62
C PRO A 286 7.84 15.82 8.21
N GLU A 287 8.79 15.39 9.03
CA GLU A 287 10.23 15.46 8.75
C GLU A 287 10.72 14.39 7.77
N LEU A 288 9.97 13.33 7.53
CA LEU A 288 10.35 12.31 6.55
C LEU A 288 10.50 12.92 5.16
N ARG A 289 11.61 12.64 4.53
CA ARG A 289 11.90 13.08 3.15
C ARG A 289 12.18 11.89 2.27
N THR A 290 11.29 11.62 1.35
CA THR A 290 11.43 10.61 0.29
C THR A 290 11.90 11.26 -1.02
N ASN A 291 12.25 10.47 -2.02
CA ASN A 291 12.75 10.89 -3.34
C ASN A 291 13.97 11.86 -3.27
N ARG A 292 14.87 11.66 -2.30
CA ARG A 292 16.10 12.44 -2.21
C ARG A 292 17.11 11.99 -3.26
N PRO A 293 17.95 12.92 -3.79
CA PRO A 293 19.11 12.54 -4.58
C PRO A 293 20.01 11.60 -3.77
N ILE A 294 20.30 10.44 -4.33
CA ILE A 294 21.14 9.43 -3.65
C ILE A 294 22.58 9.90 -3.72
N LYS A 295 23.15 10.28 -2.59
CA LYS A 295 24.58 10.61 -2.45
C LYS A 295 25.50 9.39 -2.42
N LYS A 296 24.96 8.21 -2.13
CA LYS A 296 25.63 6.89 -2.17
C LYS A 296 24.66 5.89 -2.77
N TRP A 297 25.19 4.95 -3.55
CA TRP A 297 24.44 3.78 -3.99
C TRP A 297 23.93 3.03 -2.73
N LEU A 298 22.68 3.21 -2.39
CA LEU A 298 22.05 2.44 -1.34
C LEU A 298 21.99 1.00 -1.80
N GLN A 299 22.54 0.10 -0.99
CA GLN A 299 22.38 -1.33 -1.23
C GLN A 299 20.88 -1.63 -1.25
N SER A 300 20.43 -2.27 -2.32
CA SER A 300 19.04 -2.74 -2.42
C SER A 300 18.69 -3.54 -1.17
N GLY A 301 17.62 -3.15 -0.49
CA GLY A 301 17.12 -3.85 0.70
C GLY A 301 17.42 -3.21 2.04
N THR A 302 18.22 -2.12 2.12
CA THR A 302 18.36 -1.39 3.38
C THR A 302 17.20 -0.41 3.56
N SER A 303 16.59 -0.41 4.75
CA SER A 303 15.55 0.53 5.14
C SER A 303 16.08 1.52 6.17
N ASP A 304 15.50 2.72 6.16
CA ASP A 304 15.54 3.65 7.28
C ASP A 304 14.30 3.39 8.15
N ASP A 305 14.54 2.85 9.34
CA ASP A 305 13.49 2.38 10.23
C ASP A 305 13.32 3.37 11.39
N ARG A 306 12.07 3.70 11.71
CA ARG A 306 11.68 4.45 12.90
C ARG A 306 10.64 3.65 13.70
N VAL A 307 10.93 3.46 14.97
CA VAL A 307 9.98 2.89 15.93
C VAL A 307 9.29 4.05 16.63
N TYR A 308 7.96 4.02 16.63
CA TYR A 308 7.15 5.01 17.34
C TYR A 308 7.01 4.56 18.79
N GLU A 309 7.54 5.38 19.69
CA GLU A 309 7.62 5.17 21.14
C GLU A 309 8.35 3.89 21.58
N PRO A 310 9.49 4.03 22.29
CA PRO A 310 10.34 2.89 22.69
C PRO A 310 9.64 1.88 23.58
N GLU A 311 8.52 2.24 24.21
CA GLU A 311 7.76 1.41 25.16
C GLU A 311 6.64 0.58 24.50
N GLY A 312 6.53 0.60 23.15
CA GLY A 312 5.57 -0.24 22.43
C GLY A 312 4.13 0.29 22.44
N VAL A 313 3.91 1.54 22.86
CA VAL A 313 2.58 2.18 22.81
C VAL A 313 2.22 2.57 21.38
N GLY A 314 3.21 2.97 20.56
CA GLY A 314 3.00 3.34 19.15
C GLY A 314 2.15 4.59 18.95
N MET A 315 1.65 4.77 17.73
CA MET A 315 0.78 5.87 17.34
C MET A 315 -0.60 5.36 16.95
N MET A 316 -1.61 5.69 17.75
CA MET A 316 -2.98 5.30 17.51
C MET A 316 -3.60 6.16 16.41
N LEU A 317 -4.17 5.52 15.41
CA LEU A 317 -4.99 6.14 14.36
C LEU A 317 -6.40 5.56 14.36
N LYS A 318 -7.36 6.44 14.12
CA LYS A 318 -8.76 6.07 13.93
C LYS A 318 -9.05 5.75 12.47
N LYS A 319 -10.02 4.87 12.23
CA LYS A 319 -10.54 4.56 10.90
C LYS A 319 -10.93 5.85 10.17
N GLY A 320 -10.43 6.05 8.94
CA GLY A 320 -10.67 7.24 8.14
C GLY A 320 -9.77 8.44 8.44
N GLU A 321 -8.89 8.39 9.46
CA GLU A 321 -7.96 9.47 9.77
C GLU A 321 -6.85 9.58 8.71
N GLU A 322 -6.44 10.81 8.35
CA GLU A 322 -5.39 11.04 7.35
C GLU A 322 -4.02 10.58 7.86
N VAL A 323 -3.32 9.81 7.07
CA VAL A 323 -2.01 9.22 7.42
C VAL A 323 -0.90 9.78 6.56
N ALA A 324 -1.13 9.87 5.26
CA ALA A 324 -0.11 10.22 4.28
C ALA A 324 -0.69 10.89 3.04
N ALA A 325 0.19 11.44 2.21
CA ALA A 325 -0.15 11.90 0.88
C ALA A 325 0.93 11.50 -0.14
N PHE A 326 0.50 11.23 -1.36
CA PHE A 326 1.39 11.00 -2.49
C PHE A 326 1.50 12.24 -3.36
N ASN A 327 2.70 12.66 -3.64
CA ASN A 327 2.97 13.69 -4.63
C ASN A 327 3.14 13.06 -6.01
N MET A 328 2.03 12.68 -6.65
CA MET A 328 1.85 12.04 -7.96
C MET A 328 2.30 10.56 -8.09
N GLY A 329 1.36 9.74 -8.57
CA GLY A 329 1.54 8.34 -8.98
C GLY A 329 1.82 7.37 -7.84
N SER A 330 0.92 6.40 -7.62
CA SER A 330 1.04 5.58 -6.42
C SER A 330 0.24 4.27 -6.47
N THR A 331 0.66 3.37 -5.61
CA THR A 331 -0.07 2.14 -5.27
C THR A 331 0.00 1.96 -3.76
N VAL A 332 -1.09 1.55 -3.17
CA VAL A 332 -1.14 1.12 -1.77
C VAL A 332 -1.31 -0.38 -1.73
N VAL A 333 -0.48 -1.04 -0.91
CA VAL A 333 -0.65 -2.46 -0.60
C VAL A 333 -0.94 -2.59 0.88
N LEU A 334 -2.10 -3.18 1.19
CA LEU A 334 -2.46 -3.60 2.54
C LEU A 334 -2.02 -5.04 2.74
N VAL A 335 -1.45 -5.34 3.91
CA VAL A 335 -1.22 -6.71 4.39
C VAL A 335 -1.70 -6.77 5.83
N PHE A 336 -2.66 -7.64 6.11
CA PHE A 336 -3.32 -7.64 7.42
C PHE A 336 -3.75 -9.03 7.84
N GLN A 337 -3.86 -9.24 9.13
CA GLN A 337 -4.41 -10.45 9.74
C GLN A 337 -5.91 -10.26 9.97
N ALA A 338 -6.70 -11.29 9.67
CA ALA A 338 -8.13 -11.29 9.93
C ALA A 338 -8.63 -12.72 10.20
N PRO A 339 -9.83 -12.88 10.79
CA PRO A 339 -10.39 -14.20 11.08
C PRO A 339 -10.60 -15.04 9.82
N VAL A 340 -10.30 -16.35 9.89
CA VAL A 340 -10.58 -17.33 8.85
C VAL A 340 -11.35 -18.51 9.44
N TRP A 341 -12.18 -19.13 8.59
CA TRP A 341 -12.85 -20.39 8.94
C TRP A 341 -11.87 -21.57 8.85
N LYS A 342 -11.90 -22.47 9.81
CA LYS A 342 -11.30 -23.80 9.71
C LYS A 342 -12.35 -24.88 9.98
N SER A 343 -12.58 -25.69 8.97
CA SER A 343 -13.22 -27.02 8.88
C SER A 343 -14.64 -27.25 9.40
N PRO A 344 -15.44 -28.01 8.63
CA PRO A 344 -16.74 -28.50 9.06
C PRO A 344 -16.56 -29.70 10.01
N GLY A 345 -16.59 -29.48 11.29
CA GLY A 345 -16.48 -30.55 12.31
C GLY A 345 -16.80 -30.10 13.71
N GLU A 346 -16.73 -28.82 13.99
CA GLU A 346 -17.06 -28.24 15.29
C GLU A 346 -18.31 -27.37 15.18
N GLU A 347 -19.46 -27.96 15.47
CA GLU A 347 -20.72 -27.27 15.73
C GLU A 347 -20.59 -26.52 17.04
N GLY A 348 -20.48 -25.22 16.97
CA GLY A 348 -20.67 -24.38 18.13
C GLY A 348 -19.89 -23.05 18.12
N HIS A 349 -20.62 -22.00 17.87
CA HIS A 349 -20.36 -20.58 18.13
C HIS A 349 -19.64 -19.75 17.09
N ASN A 350 -20.37 -18.76 16.57
CA ASN A 350 -20.00 -17.54 15.84
C ASN A 350 -18.72 -17.66 15.00
N ASN A 351 -18.86 -18.23 13.83
CA ASN A 351 -17.81 -18.36 12.82
C ASN A 351 -17.58 -17.02 12.12
N SER A 352 -16.83 -16.14 12.75
CA SER A 352 -16.42 -14.91 12.09
C SER A 352 -15.36 -15.23 11.01
N GLN A 353 -15.69 -14.96 9.77
CA GLN A 353 -14.78 -15.10 8.63
C GLN A 353 -14.65 -13.76 7.92
N PHE A 354 -13.42 -13.37 7.58
CA PHE A 354 -13.19 -12.21 6.75
C PHE A 354 -13.54 -12.53 5.28
N ASN A 355 -14.33 -11.65 4.68
CA ASN A 355 -14.71 -11.74 3.27
C ASN A 355 -14.46 -10.40 2.57
N PHE A 356 -13.78 -10.45 1.43
CA PHE A 356 -13.68 -9.27 0.58
C PHE A 356 -15.04 -8.93 -0.05
N CYS A 357 -15.41 -7.65 0.01
CA CYS A 357 -16.64 -7.09 -0.58
C CYS A 357 -16.40 -6.49 -1.97
N VAL A 358 -15.20 -6.60 -2.50
CA VAL A 358 -14.74 -5.97 -3.75
C VAL A 358 -14.41 -6.98 -4.82
N ARG A 359 -14.30 -6.50 -6.07
CA ARG A 359 -13.90 -7.29 -7.22
C ARG A 359 -12.62 -6.72 -7.85
N LYS A 360 -11.82 -7.58 -8.47
CA LYS A 360 -10.67 -7.16 -9.26
C LYS A 360 -11.12 -6.23 -10.39
N GLY A 361 -10.41 -5.12 -10.56
CA GLY A 361 -10.73 -4.07 -11.53
C GLY A 361 -11.80 -3.07 -11.08
N GLN A 362 -12.45 -3.31 -9.94
CA GLN A 362 -13.44 -2.39 -9.37
C GLN A 362 -12.77 -1.09 -8.94
N ARG A 363 -13.41 0.04 -9.23
CA ARG A 363 -13.08 1.33 -8.60
C ARG A 363 -13.65 1.35 -7.20
N ILE A 364 -12.87 1.90 -6.29
CA ILE A 364 -13.25 2.08 -4.90
C ILE A 364 -12.86 3.50 -4.45
N GLN A 365 -13.62 4.05 -3.53
CA GLN A 365 -13.33 5.33 -2.89
C GLN A 365 -12.81 5.11 -1.47
N MET A 366 -12.03 6.07 -0.96
CA MET A 366 -11.60 6.11 0.41
C MET A 366 -12.82 6.03 1.36
N GLY A 367 -12.73 5.16 2.37
CA GLY A 367 -13.82 4.95 3.33
C GLY A 367 -14.83 3.88 2.93
N GLU A 368 -14.91 3.47 1.64
CA GLU A 368 -15.77 2.36 1.22
C GLU A 368 -15.24 1.02 1.73
N THR A 369 -16.13 0.10 2.01
CA THR A 369 -15.80 -1.23 2.54
C THR A 369 -14.99 -2.07 1.56
N LEU A 370 -13.80 -2.47 1.96
CA LEU A 370 -12.97 -3.46 1.26
C LEU A 370 -13.38 -4.90 1.61
N GLY A 371 -13.72 -5.12 2.86
CA GLY A 371 -14.13 -6.41 3.38
C GLY A 371 -14.72 -6.33 4.78
N ARG A 372 -15.40 -7.40 5.17
CA ARG A 372 -16.08 -7.50 6.47
C ARG A 372 -15.82 -8.85 7.10
N TRP A 373 -15.95 -8.89 8.42
CA TRP A 373 -16.02 -10.11 9.23
C TRP A 373 -17.20 -10.02 10.20
N ASN A 374 -17.80 -11.14 10.52
CA ASN A 374 -18.95 -11.22 11.44
C ASN A 374 -18.48 -11.81 12.76
#